data_0f6c549252abed21e824190bbf1a3ac9
#
_entry.id   0f6c549252abed21e824190bbf1a3ac9
#
_cell.length_a   1.000
_cell.length_b   1.000
_cell.length_c   1.000
_cell.angle_alpha   90.00
_cell.angle_beta   90.00
_cell.angle_gamma   90.00
#
_symmetry.space_group_name_H-M   'P 1'
#
loop_
_entity.id
_entity.type
_entity.pdbx_description
1 polymer ?
#
loop_
_entity_poly.entity_id
_entity_poly.type
_entity_poly.pdbx_seq_one_letter_code
_entity_poly.pdbx_strand_id
1 'polypeptide(L)'
;MKKIASIGMVAVDIITNPAPALPAIGQCKRVDTIKMYVGGNAANSALDLAKLGVPVRLACRIGGDSLGRFVHGEFDRYGVNTQSVTIDEEAETATSIVCLDPAEKNRRCLLSTQSNDFFCADDISDELLASSDIIFLTGICQLKRFDGEQLTSFAKKVHDMGKFVAMDVLWDLDDQWLPKFKEALPYVDLFMPSFDEVEQMIHKSDPYEMVKVLRSFGPQNVIIKLGRHGIIAMEGDQEPYRMSAWDVENIVDTTGAGDAFCAGILTGLAKGMSLSDAASLGQAVSAFCIQDYGTYAGVKSLDQIFYAMNSGNMKPYSAYLD
;
A
#
# COMPACT_ATOMS: atom_id res chain seq x y z
N MET A 1 16.94 -13.97 -4.85
CA MET A 1 15.68 -13.22 -4.68
C MET A 1 15.96 -11.77 -5.04
N LYS A 2 15.09 -11.15 -5.83
CA LYS A 2 15.21 -9.72 -6.17
C LYS A 2 15.01 -8.85 -4.93
N LYS A 3 15.71 -7.71 -4.87
CA LYS A 3 15.61 -6.72 -3.78
C LYS A 3 14.60 -5.66 -4.13
N ILE A 4 13.85 -5.20 -3.14
CA ILE A 4 12.76 -4.24 -3.33
C ILE A 4 13.09 -2.94 -2.61
N ALA A 5 12.88 -1.80 -3.27
CA ALA A 5 12.77 -0.51 -2.62
C ALA A 5 11.29 -0.12 -2.52
N SER A 6 10.79 0.10 -1.31
CA SER A 6 9.49 0.71 -1.05
C SER A 6 9.71 2.21 -0.86
N ILE A 7 9.04 3.03 -1.65
CA ILE A 7 9.29 4.48 -1.71
C ILE A 7 7.96 5.22 -1.57
N GLY A 8 7.87 6.12 -0.60
CA GLY A 8 6.68 6.94 -0.45
C GLY A 8 6.26 7.24 0.98
N MET A 9 4.96 7.22 1.23
CA MET A 9 4.33 7.73 2.45
C MET A 9 4.58 6.86 3.68
N VAL A 10 4.89 7.53 4.79
CA VAL A 10 4.95 6.96 6.14
C VAL A 10 4.13 7.82 7.09
N ALA A 11 3.41 7.20 8.02
CA ALA A 11 2.65 7.90 9.05
C ALA A 11 2.65 7.11 10.38
N VAL A 12 2.14 7.73 11.43
CA VAL A 12 1.73 7.02 12.65
C VAL A 12 0.21 7.02 12.72
N ASP A 13 -0.39 5.86 12.83
CA ASP A 13 -1.82 5.70 13.03
C ASP A 13 -2.14 5.54 14.52
N ILE A 14 -2.85 6.50 15.09
CA ILE A 14 -3.38 6.46 16.46
C ILE A 14 -4.81 5.94 16.39
N ILE A 15 -5.00 4.67 16.71
CA ILE A 15 -6.28 3.99 16.56
C ILE A 15 -7.01 3.93 17.90
N THR A 16 -8.23 4.44 17.93
CA THR A 16 -9.15 4.37 19.08
C THR A 16 -10.28 3.38 18.81
N ASN A 17 -10.60 2.52 19.80
CA ASN A 17 -11.66 1.51 19.67
C ASN A 17 -12.38 1.27 21.02
N PRO A 18 -13.74 1.25 21.06
CA PRO A 18 -14.63 1.83 20.07
C PRO A 18 -14.66 3.36 20.17
N ALA A 19 -14.86 4.06 19.05
CA ALA A 19 -15.05 5.51 19.04
C ALA A 19 -16.17 5.89 18.05
N PRO A 20 -17.42 5.54 18.32
CA PRO A 20 -18.54 5.75 17.38
C PRO A 20 -18.86 7.23 17.12
N ALA A 21 -18.49 8.12 18.04
CA ALA A 21 -18.64 9.57 17.89
C ALA A 21 -17.61 10.31 18.73
N LEU A 22 -17.17 11.47 18.26
CA LEU A 22 -16.39 12.39 19.06
C LEU A 22 -17.26 12.93 20.21
N PRO A 23 -16.67 13.21 21.39
CA PRO A 23 -17.39 13.86 22.49
C PRO A 23 -17.81 15.28 22.09
N ALA A 24 -18.84 15.82 22.74
CA ALA A 24 -19.19 17.22 22.59
C ALA A 24 -18.07 18.12 23.13
N ILE A 25 -18.05 19.39 22.67
CA ILE A 25 -17.06 20.37 23.12
C ILE A 25 -17.05 20.44 24.65
N GLY A 26 -15.87 20.37 25.27
CA GLY A 26 -15.66 20.42 26.71
C GLY A 26 -15.94 19.10 27.45
N GLN A 27 -16.27 18.02 26.73
CA GLN A 27 -16.50 16.69 27.31
C GLN A 27 -15.39 15.71 26.98
N CYS A 28 -15.20 14.70 27.85
CA CYS A 28 -14.35 13.54 27.60
C CYS A 28 -15.22 12.30 27.40
N LYS A 29 -14.78 11.41 26.53
CA LYS A 29 -15.41 10.09 26.31
C LYS A 29 -14.39 9.01 26.58
N ARG A 30 -14.79 7.99 27.38
CA ARG A 30 -13.96 6.83 27.60
C ARG A 30 -14.05 5.90 26.40
N VAL A 31 -12.90 5.39 25.96
CA VAL A 31 -12.73 4.33 24.94
C VAL A 31 -11.99 3.16 25.57
N ASP A 32 -12.09 1.97 24.99
CA ASP A 32 -11.45 0.78 25.56
C ASP A 32 -9.96 0.76 25.32
N THR A 33 -9.54 1.15 24.11
CA THR A 33 -8.11 1.18 23.74
C THR A 33 -7.76 2.40 22.90
N ILE A 34 -6.53 2.87 23.09
CA ILE A 34 -5.85 3.81 22.18
C ILE A 34 -4.47 3.21 21.94
N LYS A 35 -4.16 2.89 20.69
CA LYS A 35 -2.89 2.27 20.30
C LYS A 35 -2.26 3.01 19.14
N MET A 36 -0.93 2.99 19.10
CA MET A 36 -0.15 3.50 17.97
C MET A 36 0.33 2.35 17.09
N TYR A 37 0.23 2.54 15.79
CA TYR A 37 0.77 1.65 14.77
C TYR A 37 1.55 2.45 13.75
N VAL A 38 2.49 1.82 13.08
CA VAL A 38 3.05 2.38 11.86
C VAL A 38 1.98 2.32 10.79
N GLY A 39 1.81 3.42 10.07
CA GLY A 39 0.93 3.59 8.93
C GLY A 39 1.67 4.19 7.73
N GLY A 40 0.92 4.48 6.68
CA GLY A 40 1.47 4.93 5.40
C GLY A 40 1.88 3.76 4.51
N ASN A 41 1.49 3.84 3.23
CA ASN A 41 1.56 2.71 2.30
C ASN A 41 2.97 2.17 2.10
N ALA A 42 4.01 3.06 2.05
CA ALA A 42 5.38 2.61 1.87
C ALA A 42 5.90 1.87 3.11
N ALA A 43 5.57 2.36 4.31
CA ALA A 43 5.95 1.74 5.56
C ALA A 43 5.24 0.39 5.76
N ASN A 44 3.93 0.35 5.54
CA ASN A 44 3.13 -0.87 5.65
C ASN A 44 3.67 -1.96 4.74
N SER A 45 3.85 -1.65 3.44
CA SER A 45 4.39 -2.59 2.46
C SER A 45 5.82 -3.03 2.81
N ALA A 46 6.67 -2.13 3.35
CA ALA A 46 8.02 -2.50 3.77
C ALA A 46 8.02 -3.47 4.96
N LEU A 47 7.16 -3.24 5.95
CA LEU A 47 7.00 -4.13 7.10
C LEU A 47 6.46 -5.50 6.68
N ASP A 48 5.48 -5.52 5.78
CA ASP A 48 4.91 -6.76 5.24
C ASP A 48 5.95 -7.54 4.43
N LEU A 49 6.71 -6.88 3.55
CA LEU A 49 7.82 -7.50 2.79
C LEU A 49 8.88 -8.08 3.73
N ALA A 50 9.25 -7.37 4.78
CA ALA A 50 10.20 -7.86 5.78
C ALA A 50 9.66 -9.11 6.50
N LYS A 51 8.39 -9.13 6.91
CA LYS A 51 7.73 -10.30 7.51
C LYS A 51 7.65 -11.50 6.55
N LEU A 52 7.50 -11.24 5.24
CA LEU A 52 7.54 -12.25 4.18
C LEU A 52 8.96 -12.72 3.86
N GLY A 53 9.99 -12.18 4.53
CA GLY A 53 11.39 -12.56 4.34
C GLY A 53 12.01 -11.99 3.06
N VAL A 54 11.47 -10.91 2.51
CA VAL A 54 12.01 -10.22 1.32
C VAL A 54 12.95 -9.10 1.77
N PRO A 55 14.18 -9.02 1.24
CA PRO A 55 15.06 -7.89 1.50
C PRO A 55 14.44 -6.60 0.96
N VAL A 56 14.06 -5.70 1.86
CA VAL A 56 13.41 -4.43 1.55
C VAL A 56 14.23 -3.26 2.06
N ARG A 57 14.30 -2.19 1.26
CA ARG A 57 14.82 -0.86 1.61
C ARG A 57 13.67 0.13 1.56
N LEU A 58 13.64 1.05 2.50
CA LEU A 58 12.60 2.06 2.58
C LEU A 58 13.19 3.45 2.32
N ALA A 59 12.57 4.21 1.40
CA ALA A 59 12.80 5.64 1.26
C ALA A 59 11.52 6.40 1.56
N CYS A 60 11.58 7.25 2.55
CA CYS A 60 10.49 8.08 3.05
C CYS A 60 11.04 9.26 3.85
N ARG A 61 10.17 10.17 4.28
CA ARG A 61 10.52 11.28 5.15
C ARG A 61 9.70 11.21 6.45
N ILE A 62 10.36 11.32 7.59
CA ILE A 62 9.77 11.37 8.93
C ILE A 62 10.29 12.57 9.70
N GLY A 63 9.58 13.04 10.71
CA GLY A 63 10.07 14.10 11.60
C GLY A 63 11.11 13.60 12.59
N GLY A 64 11.98 14.51 13.10
CA GLY A 64 12.91 14.28 14.22
C GLY A 64 12.23 14.17 15.58
N ASP A 65 10.93 13.95 15.62
CA ASP A 65 10.06 13.94 16.79
C ASP A 65 9.92 12.57 17.47
N SER A 66 9.03 12.47 18.45
CA SER A 66 8.78 11.21 19.17
C SER A 66 8.09 10.16 18.32
N LEU A 67 7.27 10.57 17.37
CA LEU A 67 6.55 9.67 16.46
C LEU A 67 7.51 9.13 15.40
N GLY A 68 8.42 9.94 14.87
CA GLY A 68 9.48 9.49 13.97
C GLY A 68 10.39 8.46 14.64
N ARG A 69 10.77 8.66 15.92
CA ARG A 69 11.54 7.66 16.68
C ARG A 69 10.75 6.35 16.88
N PHE A 70 9.44 6.42 17.12
CA PHE A 70 8.59 5.24 17.21
C PHE A 70 8.59 4.45 15.90
N VAL A 71 8.36 5.14 14.77
CA VAL A 71 8.36 4.52 13.42
C VAL A 71 9.71 3.86 13.12
N HIS A 72 10.82 4.57 13.37
CA HIS A 72 12.17 4.04 13.14
C HIS A 72 12.44 2.78 13.98
N GLY A 73 12.01 2.79 15.25
CA GLY A 73 12.15 1.63 16.14
C GLY A 73 11.37 0.40 15.64
N GLU A 74 10.21 0.58 15.04
CA GLU A 74 9.47 -0.53 14.44
C GLU A 74 10.16 -1.06 13.17
N PHE A 75 10.73 -0.18 12.33
CA PHE A 75 11.53 -0.62 11.18
C PHE A 75 12.73 -1.47 11.61
N ASP A 76 13.46 -1.03 12.61
CA ASP A 76 14.60 -1.79 13.17
C ASP A 76 14.16 -3.16 13.70
N ARG A 77 13.02 -3.20 14.40
CA ARG A 77 12.46 -4.43 14.97
C ARG A 77 12.15 -5.49 13.90
N TYR A 78 11.68 -5.07 12.72
CA TYR A 78 11.35 -5.97 11.62
C TYR A 78 12.47 -6.11 10.59
N GLY A 79 13.61 -5.46 10.77
CA GLY A 79 14.76 -5.56 9.88
C GLY A 79 14.58 -4.86 8.53
N VAL A 80 13.74 -3.83 8.46
CA VAL A 80 13.63 -2.95 7.30
C VAL A 80 14.90 -2.11 7.20
N ASN A 81 15.53 -2.03 6.02
CA ASN A 81 16.68 -1.17 5.83
C ASN A 81 16.25 0.29 5.70
N THR A 82 16.68 1.12 6.65
CA THR A 82 16.28 2.53 6.82
C THR A 82 17.34 3.54 6.40
N GLN A 83 18.40 3.12 5.70
CA GLN A 83 19.51 4.01 5.29
C GLN A 83 19.07 5.17 4.39
N SER A 84 17.91 5.05 3.74
CA SER A 84 17.31 6.08 2.89
C SER A 84 16.05 6.70 3.51
N VAL A 85 15.89 6.60 4.83
CA VAL A 85 14.86 7.35 5.58
C VAL A 85 15.42 8.72 5.89
N THR A 86 14.79 9.77 5.38
CA THR A 86 15.14 11.16 5.65
C THR A 86 14.49 11.60 6.96
N ILE A 87 15.28 12.11 7.89
CA ILE A 87 14.80 12.73 9.14
C ILE A 87 14.71 14.23 8.92
N ASP A 88 13.53 14.80 9.06
CA ASP A 88 13.25 16.23 8.94
C ASP A 88 13.15 16.86 10.33
N GLU A 89 14.06 17.78 10.66
CA GLU A 89 14.09 18.44 11.97
C GLU A 89 13.07 19.59 12.07
N GLU A 90 12.48 20.02 10.97
CA GLU A 90 11.52 21.13 10.91
C GLU A 90 10.07 20.67 10.75
N ALA A 91 9.85 19.53 10.13
CA ALA A 91 8.52 18.95 9.93
C ALA A 91 8.20 17.86 10.97
N GLU A 92 6.95 17.80 11.40
CA GLU A 92 6.47 16.70 12.26
C GLU A 92 6.23 15.43 11.44
N THR A 93 6.35 14.27 12.09
CA THR A 93 5.97 12.98 11.48
C THR A 93 4.49 12.98 11.14
N ALA A 94 4.16 12.59 9.92
CA ALA A 94 2.77 12.46 9.49
C ALA A 94 1.98 11.53 10.43
N THR A 95 0.76 11.93 10.76
CA THR A 95 -0.02 11.25 11.81
C THR A 95 -1.48 11.19 11.43
N SER A 96 -2.12 10.04 11.62
CA SER A 96 -3.56 9.90 11.55
C SER A 96 -4.18 9.58 12.91
N ILE A 97 -5.38 10.08 13.15
CA ILE A 97 -6.24 9.64 14.26
C ILE A 97 -7.40 8.87 13.65
N VAL A 98 -7.42 7.57 13.90
CA VAL A 98 -8.43 6.64 13.37
C VAL A 98 -9.42 6.28 14.46
N CYS A 99 -10.67 6.67 14.28
CA CYS A 99 -11.77 6.38 15.19
C CYS A 99 -12.61 5.22 14.61
N LEU A 100 -12.49 4.03 15.19
CA LEU A 100 -13.24 2.85 14.75
C LEU A 100 -14.66 2.89 15.32
N ASP A 101 -15.65 2.71 14.44
CA ASP A 101 -17.05 2.56 14.80
C ASP A 101 -17.52 1.13 14.50
N PRO A 102 -17.52 0.24 15.51
CA PRO A 102 -17.91 -1.16 15.32
C PRO A 102 -19.39 -1.34 14.91
N ALA A 103 -20.25 -0.40 15.27
CA ALA A 103 -21.69 -0.48 14.93
C ALA A 103 -21.91 -0.21 13.43
N GLU A 104 -21.20 0.77 12.89
CA GLU A 104 -21.25 1.12 11.47
C GLU A 104 -20.28 0.27 10.63
N LYS A 105 -19.42 -0.55 11.27
CA LYS A 105 -18.32 -1.29 10.64
C LYS A 105 -17.46 -0.39 9.74
N ASN A 106 -17.23 0.83 10.20
CA ASN A 106 -16.57 1.90 9.46
C ASN A 106 -15.63 2.71 10.38
N ARG A 107 -14.90 3.63 9.80
CA ARG A 107 -13.94 4.48 10.50
C ARG A 107 -14.05 5.95 10.08
N ARG A 108 -13.65 6.83 10.98
CA ARG A 108 -13.37 8.25 10.68
C ARG A 108 -11.88 8.48 10.87
N CYS A 109 -11.28 9.27 10.00
CA CYS A 109 -9.86 9.56 10.05
C CYS A 109 -9.64 11.08 10.00
N LEU A 110 -8.74 11.56 10.88
CA LEU A 110 -8.13 12.87 10.77
C LEU A 110 -6.67 12.64 10.40
N LEU A 111 -6.17 13.30 9.38
CA LEU A 111 -4.83 13.10 8.85
C LEU A 111 -4.07 14.42 8.82
N SER A 112 -2.83 14.39 9.31
CA SER A 112 -1.81 15.41 9.13
C SER A 112 -0.68 14.83 8.28
N THR A 113 -0.41 15.37 7.12
CA THR A 113 0.55 14.84 6.13
C THR A 113 1.99 15.30 6.39
N GLN A 114 2.19 16.47 6.98
CA GLN A 114 3.44 17.04 7.49
C GLN A 114 4.70 16.61 6.70
N SER A 115 5.54 15.72 7.26
CA SER A 115 6.80 15.29 6.62
C SER A 115 6.61 14.72 5.22
N ASN A 116 5.48 14.07 4.92
CA ASN A 116 5.18 13.56 3.58
C ASN A 116 4.99 14.66 2.53
N ASP A 117 4.51 15.85 2.93
CA ASP A 117 4.34 16.99 2.02
C ASP A 117 5.69 17.48 1.46
N PHE A 118 6.78 17.25 2.18
CA PHE A 118 8.14 17.66 1.82
C PHE A 118 8.96 16.55 1.16
N PHE A 119 8.47 15.31 1.17
CA PHE A 119 9.15 14.21 0.48
C PHE A 119 9.31 14.49 -1.00
N CYS A 120 10.51 14.26 -1.54
CA CYS A 120 10.82 14.56 -2.92
C CYS A 120 11.88 13.58 -3.49
N ALA A 121 12.17 13.70 -4.79
CA ALA A 121 13.13 12.83 -5.47
C ALA A 121 14.56 12.89 -4.86
N ASP A 122 14.93 14.00 -4.24
CA ASP A 122 16.25 14.16 -3.60
C ASP A 122 16.40 13.34 -2.31
N ASP A 123 15.28 12.91 -1.70
CA ASP A 123 15.29 11.98 -0.55
C ASP A 123 15.64 10.55 -0.95
N ILE A 124 15.70 10.25 -2.26
CA ILE A 124 15.90 8.91 -2.79
C ILE A 124 17.34 8.78 -3.29
N SER A 125 18.19 8.05 -2.57
CA SER A 125 19.60 7.91 -2.92
C SER A 125 19.82 7.05 -4.17
N ASP A 126 20.83 7.41 -4.98
CA ASP A 126 21.24 6.58 -6.12
C ASP A 126 21.72 5.19 -5.69
N GLU A 127 22.27 5.04 -4.46
CA GLU A 127 22.66 3.75 -3.91
C GLU A 127 21.44 2.83 -3.70
N LEU A 128 20.32 3.37 -3.17
CA LEU A 128 19.07 2.63 -3.04
C LEU A 128 18.61 2.12 -4.41
N LEU A 129 18.59 2.98 -5.42
CA LEU A 129 18.18 2.61 -6.77
C LEU A 129 19.11 1.55 -7.39
N ALA A 130 20.44 1.75 -7.29
CA ALA A 130 21.42 0.82 -7.85
C ALA A 130 21.33 -0.58 -7.22
N SER A 131 21.03 -0.65 -5.92
CA SER A 131 20.98 -1.90 -5.13
C SER A 131 19.64 -2.59 -5.13
N SER A 132 18.60 -2.04 -5.77
CA SER A 132 17.25 -2.61 -5.83
C SER A 132 16.92 -3.06 -7.26
N ASP A 133 16.14 -4.12 -7.38
CA ASP A 133 15.69 -4.67 -8.66
C ASP A 133 14.27 -4.24 -9.00
N ILE A 134 13.43 -4.09 -7.97
CA ILE A 134 12.04 -3.65 -8.04
C ILE A 134 11.92 -2.35 -7.24
N ILE A 135 11.34 -1.34 -7.86
CA ILE A 135 11.03 -0.05 -7.24
C ILE A 135 9.52 0.06 -7.10
N PHE A 136 9.05 0.14 -5.88
CA PHE A 136 7.64 0.29 -5.56
C PHE A 136 7.35 1.71 -5.10
N LEU A 137 6.61 2.46 -5.92
CA LEU A 137 6.17 3.83 -5.66
C LEU A 137 4.75 3.78 -5.09
N THR A 138 4.55 4.27 -3.87
CA THR A 138 3.27 4.16 -3.20
C THR A 138 2.95 5.33 -2.29
N GLY A 139 1.67 5.51 -1.94
CA GLY A 139 1.20 6.74 -1.28
C GLY A 139 1.09 7.93 -2.24
N ILE A 140 1.15 7.68 -3.54
CA ILE A 140 0.97 8.68 -4.59
C ILE A 140 -0.42 9.30 -4.48
N CYS A 141 -0.55 10.55 -4.81
CA CYS A 141 -1.65 11.49 -4.58
C CYS A 141 -1.62 12.18 -3.22
N GLN A 142 -0.69 11.78 -2.30
CA GLN A 142 -0.53 12.43 -1.00
C GLN A 142 0.92 12.86 -0.71
N LEU A 143 1.76 12.92 -1.71
CA LEU A 143 3.16 13.35 -1.64
C LEU A 143 3.32 14.67 -2.40
N LYS A 144 2.78 15.77 -1.84
CA LYS A 144 2.60 17.06 -2.53
C LYS A 144 3.76 17.51 -3.38
N ARG A 145 5.00 17.36 -2.88
CA ARG A 145 6.20 17.81 -3.59
C ARG A 145 6.69 16.78 -4.60
N PHE A 146 6.39 15.50 -4.37
CA PHE A 146 6.84 14.41 -5.23
C PHE A 146 5.86 14.12 -6.38
N ASP A 147 4.55 14.26 -6.14
CA ASP A 147 3.51 14.01 -7.15
C ASP A 147 3.67 14.90 -8.39
N GLY A 148 3.13 14.46 -9.52
CA GLY A 148 3.16 15.19 -10.79
C GLY A 148 4.48 15.10 -11.53
N GLU A 149 5.14 16.23 -11.78
CA GLU A 149 6.33 16.31 -12.62
C GLU A 149 7.54 15.58 -12.02
N GLN A 150 7.75 15.69 -10.69
CA GLN A 150 8.84 14.97 -10.04
C GLN A 150 8.67 13.46 -10.12
N LEU A 151 7.45 12.95 -9.84
CA LEU A 151 7.12 11.55 -9.98
C LEU A 151 7.36 11.06 -11.41
N THR A 152 6.91 11.82 -12.40
CA THR A 152 7.09 11.47 -13.82
C THR A 152 8.56 11.37 -14.20
N SER A 153 9.35 12.39 -13.84
CA SER A 153 10.79 12.40 -14.10
C SER A 153 11.51 11.27 -13.38
N PHE A 154 11.12 10.98 -12.14
CA PHE A 154 11.68 9.90 -11.33
C PHE A 154 11.33 8.53 -11.91
N ALA A 155 10.07 8.27 -12.23
CA ALA A 155 9.62 7.00 -12.82
C ALA A 155 10.34 6.73 -14.13
N LYS A 156 10.50 7.75 -14.99
CA LYS A 156 11.28 7.66 -16.22
C LYS A 156 12.75 7.31 -15.94
N LYS A 157 13.41 7.99 -14.99
CA LYS A 157 14.79 7.69 -14.59
C LYS A 157 14.97 6.24 -14.21
N VAL A 158 14.08 5.74 -13.35
CA VAL A 158 14.12 4.36 -12.82
C VAL A 158 13.87 3.34 -13.93
N HIS A 159 12.89 3.60 -14.81
CA HIS A 159 12.59 2.78 -15.98
C HIS A 159 13.79 2.70 -16.94
N ASP A 160 14.43 3.85 -17.25
CA ASP A 160 15.62 3.92 -18.10
C ASP A 160 16.82 3.17 -17.48
N MET A 161 16.87 3.01 -16.17
CA MET A 161 17.85 2.15 -15.47
C MET A 161 17.54 0.64 -15.60
N GLY A 162 16.46 0.26 -16.28
CA GLY A 162 16.02 -1.14 -16.46
C GLY A 162 15.49 -1.78 -15.19
N LYS A 163 15.00 -0.99 -14.23
CA LYS A 163 14.34 -1.50 -13.01
C LYS A 163 12.88 -1.80 -13.29
N PHE A 164 12.33 -2.78 -12.57
CA PHE A 164 10.89 -3.01 -12.57
C PHE A 164 10.20 -1.97 -11.68
N VAL A 165 9.27 -1.21 -12.23
CA VAL A 165 8.54 -0.15 -11.54
C VAL A 165 7.12 -0.63 -11.24
N ALA A 166 6.78 -0.76 -9.96
CA ALA A 166 5.41 -0.97 -9.49
C ALA A 166 4.89 0.32 -8.86
N MET A 167 3.60 0.61 -9.03
CA MET A 167 2.97 1.81 -8.47
C MET A 167 1.61 1.49 -7.87
N ASP A 168 1.34 2.08 -6.71
CA ASP A 168 0.03 2.18 -6.09
C ASP A 168 -0.27 3.63 -5.71
N VAL A 169 -1.53 3.99 -5.68
CA VAL A 169 -2.00 5.33 -5.31
C VAL A 169 -2.75 5.27 -3.99
N LEU A 170 -3.00 6.44 -3.42
CA LEU A 170 -3.83 6.60 -2.25
C LEU A 170 -4.97 7.57 -2.58
N TRP A 171 -6.04 7.55 -1.78
CA TRP A 171 -7.15 8.48 -1.94
C TRP A 171 -6.66 9.94 -2.01
N ASP A 172 -7.02 10.61 -3.09
CA ASP A 172 -6.63 12.01 -3.30
C ASP A 172 -7.52 12.95 -2.48
N LEU A 173 -6.95 13.60 -1.47
CA LEU A 173 -7.67 14.55 -0.63
C LEU A 173 -8.01 15.86 -1.35
N ASP A 174 -7.29 16.16 -2.44
CA ASP A 174 -7.50 17.39 -3.24
C ASP A 174 -8.44 17.15 -4.43
N ASP A 175 -8.89 15.89 -4.64
CA ASP A 175 -9.77 15.45 -5.74
C ASP A 175 -9.27 15.82 -7.14
N GLN A 176 -7.96 15.80 -7.34
CA GLN A 176 -7.32 16.10 -8.63
C GLN A 176 -7.01 14.83 -9.45
N TRP A 177 -6.57 13.77 -8.76
CA TRP A 177 -6.28 12.44 -9.28
C TRP A 177 -5.26 12.41 -10.43
N LEU A 178 -5.71 12.20 -11.67
CA LEU A 178 -4.87 11.95 -12.84
C LEU A 178 -3.72 12.94 -13.06
N PRO A 179 -3.86 14.26 -12.88
CA PRO A 179 -2.76 15.22 -13.00
C PRO A 179 -1.56 14.91 -12.10
N LYS A 180 -1.77 14.20 -10.98
CA LYS A 180 -0.70 13.88 -10.01
C LYS A 180 0.21 12.74 -10.48
N PHE A 181 -0.24 11.83 -11.38
CA PHE A 181 0.55 10.64 -11.72
C PHE A 181 0.39 10.11 -13.14
N LYS A 182 -0.59 10.57 -13.93
CA LYS A 182 -0.90 9.97 -15.24
C LYS A 182 0.30 9.95 -16.19
N GLU A 183 1.09 11.03 -16.21
CA GLU A 183 2.26 11.14 -17.08
C GLU A 183 3.42 10.20 -16.67
N ALA A 184 3.38 9.65 -15.45
CA ALA A 184 4.33 8.64 -15.00
C ALA A 184 3.96 7.21 -15.44
N LEU A 185 2.68 6.95 -15.73
CA LEU A 185 2.18 5.59 -16.02
C LEU A 185 2.86 4.89 -17.22
N PRO A 186 3.29 5.57 -18.29
CA PRO A 186 4.05 4.93 -19.37
C PRO A 186 5.40 4.31 -18.94
N TYR A 187 5.91 4.69 -17.76
CA TYR A 187 7.15 4.17 -17.17
C TYR A 187 6.92 3.14 -16.06
N VAL A 188 5.67 2.68 -15.89
CA VAL A 188 5.25 1.76 -14.84
C VAL A 188 5.00 0.37 -15.43
N ASP A 189 5.67 -0.66 -14.89
CA ASP A 189 5.47 -2.05 -15.30
C ASP A 189 4.21 -2.67 -14.69
N LEU A 190 3.83 -2.22 -13.48
CA LEU A 190 2.65 -2.74 -12.77
C LEU A 190 1.96 -1.63 -11.96
N PHE A 191 0.71 -1.31 -12.32
CA PHE A 191 -0.14 -0.34 -11.61
C PHE A 191 -1.26 -1.05 -10.85
N MET A 192 -1.41 -0.76 -9.53
CA MET A 192 -2.26 -1.56 -8.62
C MET A 192 -3.26 -0.73 -7.80
N PRO A 193 -4.08 0.14 -8.37
CA PRO A 193 -5.04 0.94 -7.61
C PRO A 193 -6.21 0.11 -7.06
N SER A 194 -6.99 0.68 -6.13
CA SER A 194 -8.27 0.13 -5.68
C SER A 194 -9.43 0.56 -6.58
N PHE A 195 -10.54 -0.19 -6.52
CA PHE A 195 -11.75 0.10 -7.29
C PHE A 195 -12.29 1.51 -7.01
N ASP A 196 -12.40 1.86 -5.73
CA ASP A 196 -12.97 3.15 -5.31
C ASP A 196 -12.13 4.33 -5.82
N GLU A 197 -10.79 4.20 -5.80
CA GLU A 197 -9.87 5.19 -6.37
C GLU A 197 -10.05 5.32 -7.87
N VAL A 198 -10.12 4.20 -8.58
CA VAL A 198 -10.30 4.21 -10.05
C VAL A 198 -11.65 4.81 -10.43
N GLU A 199 -12.71 4.50 -9.68
CA GLU A 199 -14.04 5.07 -9.92
C GLU A 199 -14.01 6.60 -9.86
N GLN A 200 -13.29 7.16 -8.87
CA GLN A 200 -13.09 8.61 -8.76
C GLN A 200 -12.22 9.17 -9.90
N MET A 201 -11.14 8.48 -10.27
CA MET A 201 -10.20 8.94 -11.31
C MET A 201 -10.83 9.07 -12.68
N ILE A 202 -11.69 8.11 -13.08
CA ILE A 202 -12.17 7.99 -14.47
C ILE A 202 -13.69 7.94 -14.60
N HIS A 203 -14.43 8.03 -13.49
CA HIS A 203 -15.91 8.05 -13.43
C HIS A 203 -16.55 6.88 -14.19
N LYS A 204 -16.03 5.68 -13.98
CA LYS A 204 -16.56 4.42 -14.51
C LYS A 204 -16.75 3.43 -13.36
N SER A 205 -17.72 2.52 -13.48
CA SER A 205 -18.05 1.52 -12.45
C SER A 205 -17.93 0.07 -12.94
N ASP A 206 -17.74 -0.15 -14.23
CA ASP A 206 -17.44 -1.49 -14.76
C ASP A 206 -15.95 -1.79 -14.67
N PRO A 207 -15.52 -2.79 -13.86
CA PRO A 207 -14.10 -3.13 -13.72
C PRO A 207 -13.40 -3.52 -15.02
N TYR A 208 -14.12 -4.13 -15.97
CA TYR A 208 -13.55 -4.49 -17.28
C TYR A 208 -13.26 -3.26 -18.15
N GLU A 209 -14.12 -2.25 -18.08
CA GLU A 209 -13.85 -0.97 -18.73
C GLU A 209 -12.73 -0.21 -18.01
N MET A 210 -12.76 -0.19 -16.68
CA MET A 210 -11.76 0.49 -15.86
C MET A 210 -10.35 0.01 -16.18
N VAL A 211 -10.09 -1.30 -16.15
CA VAL A 211 -8.75 -1.86 -16.38
C VAL A 211 -8.24 -1.55 -17.80
N LYS A 212 -9.10 -1.57 -18.80
CA LYS A 212 -8.77 -1.20 -20.21
C LYS A 212 -8.41 0.28 -20.33
N VAL A 213 -9.17 1.15 -19.65
CA VAL A 213 -8.86 2.60 -19.63
C VAL A 213 -7.52 2.87 -18.96
N LEU A 214 -7.28 2.31 -17.77
CA LEU A 214 -6.00 2.48 -17.08
C LEU A 214 -4.83 1.93 -17.91
N ARG A 215 -4.99 0.77 -18.53
CA ARG A 215 -3.98 0.21 -19.43
C ARG A 215 -3.65 1.16 -20.60
N SER A 216 -4.66 1.85 -21.13
CA SER A 216 -4.46 2.82 -22.24
C SER A 216 -3.66 4.06 -21.83
N PHE A 217 -3.47 4.32 -20.54
CA PHE A 217 -2.58 5.40 -20.05
C PHE A 217 -1.10 5.02 -20.07
N GLY A 218 -0.76 3.75 -20.39
CA GLY A 218 0.60 3.34 -20.69
C GLY A 218 1.26 2.30 -19.78
N PRO A 219 0.77 2.00 -18.55
CA PRO A 219 1.42 0.99 -17.71
C PRO A 219 1.38 -0.37 -18.39
N GLN A 220 2.42 -1.19 -18.22
CA GLN A 220 2.52 -2.47 -18.92
C GLN A 220 1.47 -3.47 -18.42
N ASN A 221 1.21 -3.50 -17.12
CA ASN A 221 0.21 -4.35 -16.49
C ASN A 221 -0.61 -3.53 -15.51
N VAL A 222 -1.89 -3.88 -15.36
CA VAL A 222 -2.81 -3.23 -14.42
C VAL A 222 -3.52 -4.30 -13.59
N ILE A 223 -3.59 -4.09 -12.28
CA ILE A 223 -4.43 -4.87 -11.36
C ILE A 223 -5.29 -3.89 -10.59
N ILE A 224 -6.62 -4.01 -10.64
CA ILE A 224 -7.53 -3.25 -9.80
C ILE A 224 -7.99 -4.13 -8.64
N LYS A 225 -7.73 -3.66 -7.41
CA LYS A 225 -8.15 -4.30 -6.16
C LYS A 225 -9.65 -4.08 -5.96
N LEU A 226 -10.45 -5.15 -5.87
CA LEU A 226 -11.91 -5.12 -5.74
C LEU A 226 -12.40 -5.49 -4.32
N GLY A 227 -11.53 -5.37 -3.33
CA GLY A 227 -11.80 -5.76 -1.94
C GLY A 227 -12.20 -7.24 -1.83
N ARG A 228 -13.31 -7.54 -1.18
CA ARG A 228 -13.82 -8.93 -1.06
C ARG A 228 -14.14 -9.61 -2.39
N HIS A 229 -14.24 -8.87 -3.46
CA HIS A 229 -14.53 -9.38 -4.80
C HIS A 229 -13.26 -9.81 -5.55
N GLY A 230 -12.10 -9.75 -4.89
CA GLY A 230 -10.82 -10.14 -5.44
C GLY A 230 -10.18 -9.05 -6.29
N ILE A 231 -9.81 -9.38 -7.51
CA ILE A 231 -9.16 -8.45 -8.44
C ILE A 231 -9.69 -8.61 -9.85
N ILE A 232 -9.45 -7.58 -10.66
CA ILE A 232 -9.39 -7.69 -12.12
C ILE A 232 -7.99 -7.29 -12.56
N ALA A 233 -7.41 -8.06 -13.49
CA ALA A 233 -6.06 -7.84 -13.99
C ALA A 233 -6.04 -7.85 -15.52
N MET A 234 -5.10 -7.08 -16.08
CA MET A 234 -4.78 -7.07 -17.51
C MET A 234 -3.26 -7.08 -17.68
N GLU A 235 -2.74 -8.12 -18.35
CA GLU A 235 -1.32 -8.32 -18.60
C GLU A 235 -1.01 -7.95 -20.06
N GLY A 236 -0.25 -6.88 -20.26
CA GLY A 236 0.03 -6.38 -21.60
C GLY A 236 -1.27 -6.09 -22.37
N ASP A 237 -1.36 -6.67 -23.56
CA ASP A 237 -2.52 -6.53 -24.47
C ASP A 237 -3.47 -7.74 -24.41
N GLN A 238 -3.33 -8.61 -23.38
CA GLN A 238 -4.22 -9.75 -23.20
C GLN A 238 -5.61 -9.31 -22.70
N GLU A 239 -6.62 -10.19 -22.88
CA GLU A 239 -7.95 -9.89 -22.32
C GLU A 239 -7.90 -9.87 -20.80
N PRO A 240 -8.63 -8.93 -20.16
CA PRO A 240 -8.72 -8.86 -18.72
C PRO A 240 -9.31 -10.14 -18.11
N TYR A 241 -8.77 -10.54 -16.97
CA TYR A 241 -9.29 -11.68 -16.20
C TYR A 241 -9.57 -11.29 -14.75
N ARG A 242 -10.51 -12.00 -14.11
CA ARG A 242 -10.82 -11.86 -12.69
C ARG A 242 -10.22 -13.00 -11.89
N MET A 243 -9.86 -12.69 -10.63
CA MET A 243 -9.47 -13.68 -9.64
C MET A 243 -10.22 -13.37 -8.34
N SER A 244 -10.93 -14.37 -7.79
CA SER A 244 -11.68 -14.22 -6.54
C SER A 244 -10.74 -14.00 -5.36
N ALA A 245 -11.17 -13.24 -4.37
CA ALA A 245 -10.48 -13.16 -3.09
C ALA A 245 -10.52 -14.52 -2.35
N TRP A 246 -9.65 -14.69 -1.37
CA TRP A 246 -9.77 -15.78 -0.42
C TRP A 246 -10.89 -15.48 0.59
N ASP A 247 -11.67 -16.50 0.94
CA ASP A 247 -12.72 -16.40 1.94
C ASP A 247 -12.12 -16.28 3.34
N VAL A 248 -12.58 -15.31 4.13
CA VAL A 248 -12.11 -15.01 5.49
C VAL A 248 -13.30 -14.91 6.41
N GLU A 249 -13.39 -15.85 7.36
CA GLU A 249 -14.50 -15.92 8.31
C GLU A 249 -14.50 -14.77 9.33
N ASN A 250 -13.32 -14.38 9.82
CA ASN A 250 -13.16 -13.38 10.88
C ASN A 250 -12.38 -12.16 10.37
N ILE A 251 -13.09 -11.16 9.90
CA ILE A 251 -12.51 -9.86 9.54
C ILE A 251 -12.50 -8.99 10.80
N VAL A 252 -11.29 -8.55 11.20
CA VAL A 252 -11.05 -7.71 12.39
C VAL A 252 -10.85 -6.25 11.98
N ASP A 253 -9.93 -6.00 11.04
CA ASP A 253 -9.59 -4.66 10.55
C ASP A 253 -9.12 -4.76 9.09
N THR A 254 -9.70 -3.95 8.21
CA THR A 254 -9.33 -3.93 6.78
C THR A 254 -8.23 -2.92 6.46
N THR A 255 -7.71 -2.21 7.46
CA THR A 255 -6.61 -1.26 7.29
C THR A 255 -5.35 -1.99 6.83
N GLY A 256 -4.69 -1.46 5.81
CA GLY A 256 -3.47 -2.07 5.26
C GLY A 256 -3.69 -3.27 4.32
N ALA A 257 -4.94 -3.71 4.10
CA ALA A 257 -5.21 -4.83 3.20
C ALA A 257 -4.66 -4.63 1.78
N GLY A 258 -4.73 -3.39 1.26
CA GLY A 258 -4.17 -3.00 -0.03
C GLY A 258 -2.65 -3.07 -0.05
N ASP A 259 -1.99 -2.59 1.01
CA ASP A 259 -0.54 -2.60 1.15
C ASP A 259 -0.01 -4.04 1.27
N ALA A 260 -0.69 -4.86 2.06
CA ALA A 260 -0.40 -6.29 2.21
C ALA A 260 -0.58 -7.05 0.89
N PHE A 261 -1.60 -6.72 0.09
CA PHE A 261 -1.79 -7.24 -1.25
C PHE A 261 -0.60 -6.89 -2.15
N CYS A 262 -0.20 -5.62 -2.19
CA CYS A 262 0.95 -5.17 -2.96
C CYS A 262 2.25 -5.87 -2.50
N ALA A 263 2.49 -5.97 -1.19
CA ALA A 263 3.65 -6.68 -0.63
C ALA A 263 3.68 -8.16 -1.04
N GLY A 264 2.54 -8.83 -1.06
CA GLY A 264 2.42 -10.22 -1.51
C GLY A 264 2.74 -10.38 -3.00
N ILE A 265 2.21 -9.52 -3.87
CA ILE A 265 2.54 -9.49 -5.30
C ILE A 265 4.05 -9.28 -5.50
N LEU A 266 4.60 -8.24 -4.87
CA LEU A 266 6.01 -7.90 -5.00
C LEU A 266 6.91 -9.06 -4.49
N THR A 267 6.48 -9.78 -3.45
CA THR A 267 7.14 -11.00 -2.96
C THR A 267 7.15 -12.09 -4.04
N GLY A 268 6.01 -12.35 -4.68
CA GLY A 268 5.90 -13.33 -5.77
C GLY A 268 6.81 -12.97 -6.94
N LEU A 269 6.77 -11.72 -7.41
CA LEU A 269 7.61 -11.21 -8.49
C LEU A 269 9.11 -11.24 -8.13
N ALA A 270 9.47 -10.95 -6.87
CA ALA A 270 10.85 -11.05 -6.40
C ALA A 270 11.37 -12.50 -6.40
N LYS A 271 10.49 -13.49 -6.30
CA LYS A 271 10.77 -14.92 -6.38
C LYS A 271 10.68 -15.47 -7.83
N GLY A 272 10.31 -14.65 -8.81
CA GLY A 272 10.20 -15.05 -10.23
C GLY A 272 8.89 -15.75 -10.58
N MET A 273 7.84 -15.59 -9.79
CA MET A 273 6.50 -16.09 -10.10
C MET A 273 5.89 -15.35 -11.30
N SER A 274 4.93 -15.98 -11.98
CA SER A 274 4.05 -15.27 -12.92
C SER A 274 3.24 -14.18 -12.23
N LEU A 275 2.72 -13.18 -12.95
CA LEU A 275 1.90 -12.14 -12.36
C LEU A 275 0.62 -12.72 -11.74
N SER A 276 0.01 -13.70 -12.38
CA SER A 276 -1.18 -14.39 -11.86
C SER A 276 -0.90 -15.12 -10.54
N ASP A 277 0.22 -15.88 -10.44
CA ASP A 277 0.60 -16.55 -9.20
C ASP A 277 0.96 -15.56 -8.10
N ALA A 278 1.66 -14.47 -8.45
CA ALA A 278 1.98 -13.39 -7.53
C ALA A 278 0.71 -12.69 -7.02
N ALA A 279 -0.29 -12.48 -7.88
CA ALA A 279 -1.59 -11.91 -7.49
C ALA A 279 -2.35 -12.83 -6.53
N SER A 280 -2.33 -14.15 -6.75
CA SER A 280 -2.89 -15.12 -5.81
C SER A 280 -2.21 -15.06 -4.43
N LEU A 281 -0.87 -14.93 -4.42
CA LEU A 281 -0.12 -14.72 -3.17
C LEU A 281 -0.50 -13.38 -2.52
N GLY A 282 -0.63 -12.29 -3.29
CA GLY A 282 -1.07 -10.99 -2.79
C GLY A 282 -2.43 -11.07 -2.09
N GLN A 283 -3.39 -11.77 -2.68
CA GLN A 283 -4.69 -11.99 -2.05
C GLN A 283 -4.60 -12.81 -0.77
N ALA A 284 -3.71 -13.82 -0.70
CA ALA A 284 -3.50 -14.61 0.52
C ALA A 284 -2.86 -13.76 1.63
N VAL A 285 -1.86 -12.94 1.32
CA VAL A 285 -1.24 -12.02 2.30
C VAL A 285 -2.28 -11.04 2.84
N SER A 286 -3.07 -10.42 1.97
CA SER A 286 -4.17 -9.52 2.34
C SER A 286 -5.21 -10.22 3.23
N ALA A 287 -5.58 -11.46 2.92
CA ALA A 287 -6.52 -12.25 3.71
C ALA A 287 -6.03 -12.51 5.14
N PHE A 288 -4.73 -12.70 5.33
CA PHE A 288 -4.15 -12.80 6.67
C PHE A 288 -4.06 -11.45 7.37
N CYS A 289 -3.73 -10.38 6.66
CA CYS A 289 -3.63 -9.02 7.20
C CYS A 289 -4.92 -8.62 7.92
N ILE A 290 -6.08 -8.82 7.29
CA ILE A 290 -7.39 -8.37 7.81
C ILE A 290 -7.92 -9.16 9.02
N GLN A 291 -7.21 -10.18 9.49
CA GLN A 291 -7.59 -11.00 10.65
C GLN A 291 -7.02 -10.49 11.98
N ASP A 292 -6.30 -9.37 11.98
CA ASP A 292 -5.76 -8.74 13.19
C ASP A 292 -5.88 -7.22 13.11
N TYR A 293 -5.65 -6.51 14.21
CA TYR A 293 -5.65 -5.05 14.24
C TYR A 293 -4.35 -4.47 13.68
N GLY A 294 -4.48 -3.40 12.89
CA GLY A 294 -3.36 -2.68 12.31
C GLY A 294 -2.89 -3.30 10.98
N THR A 295 -1.97 -2.61 10.33
CA THR A 295 -1.67 -2.79 8.91
C THR A 295 -0.81 -4.00 8.58
N TYR A 296 0.00 -4.48 9.53
CA TYR A 296 0.97 -5.56 9.33
C TYR A 296 0.90 -6.68 10.38
N ALA A 297 0.14 -6.50 11.48
CA ALA A 297 0.14 -7.47 12.58
C ALA A 297 -0.34 -8.85 12.14
N GLY A 298 -1.40 -8.92 11.35
CA GLY A 298 -2.00 -10.16 10.86
C GLY A 298 -1.16 -10.93 9.84
N VAL A 299 -0.25 -10.25 9.12
CA VAL A 299 0.57 -10.90 8.09
C VAL A 299 1.46 -11.97 8.71
N LYS A 300 1.43 -13.17 8.14
CA LYS A 300 2.18 -14.35 8.59
C LYS A 300 3.48 -14.53 7.79
N SER A 301 4.33 -15.46 8.22
CA SER A 301 5.51 -15.84 7.42
C SER A 301 5.09 -16.44 6.09
N LEU A 302 5.94 -16.31 5.08
CA LEU A 302 5.67 -16.81 3.75
C LEU A 302 5.38 -18.32 3.73
N ASP A 303 6.10 -19.11 4.55
CA ASP A 303 5.88 -20.56 4.67
C ASP A 303 4.48 -20.89 5.24
N GLN A 304 4.01 -20.12 6.22
CA GLN A 304 2.67 -20.28 6.78
C GLN A 304 1.59 -19.93 5.75
N ILE A 305 1.81 -18.90 4.95
CA ILE A 305 0.89 -18.49 3.88
C ILE A 305 0.83 -19.58 2.80
N PHE A 306 1.97 -20.05 2.30
CA PHE A 306 1.99 -21.15 1.32
C PHE A 306 1.37 -22.43 1.86
N TYR A 307 1.61 -22.77 3.13
CA TYR A 307 0.96 -23.89 3.75
C TYR A 307 -0.56 -23.76 3.72
N ALA A 308 -1.09 -22.59 4.10
CA ALA A 308 -2.53 -22.33 4.09
C ALA A 308 -3.14 -22.40 2.68
N MET A 309 -2.47 -21.81 1.69
CA MET A 309 -2.90 -21.86 0.28
C MET A 309 -2.96 -23.32 -0.27
N ASN A 310 -1.98 -24.15 0.09
CA ASN A 310 -1.85 -25.52 -0.46
C ASN A 310 -2.62 -26.57 0.34
N SER A 311 -2.96 -26.33 1.60
CA SER A 311 -3.66 -27.28 2.47
C SER A 311 -5.19 -27.33 2.28
N GLY A 312 -5.75 -26.47 1.42
CA GLY A 312 -7.19 -26.30 1.25
C GLY A 312 -7.88 -25.56 2.44
N ASN A 313 -7.08 -25.02 3.38
CA ASN A 313 -7.59 -24.20 4.48
C ASN A 313 -8.05 -22.81 4.02
N MET A 314 -7.53 -22.35 2.89
CA MET A 314 -8.02 -21.14 2.21
C MET A 314 -8.88 -21.56 1.02
N LYS A 315 -10.07 -20.99 0.91
CA LYS A 315 -10.99 -21.23 -0.20
C LYS A 315 -11.25 -19.92 -0.95
N PRO A 316 -11.41 -19.95 -2.26
CA PRO A 316 -11.86 -18.79 -3.00
C PRO A 316 -13.24 -18.34 -2.49
N TYR A 317 -13.46 -17.04 -2.39
CA TYR A 317 -14.75 -16.47 -2.02
C TYR A 317 -15.79 -16.79 -3.08
N SER A 318 -16.84 -17.53 -2.72
CA SER A 318 -17.76 -18.16 -3.68
C SER A 318 -18.95 -17.29 -4.11
N ALA A 319 -19.13 -16.09 -3.56
CA ALA A 319 -20.32 -15.25 -3.83
C ALA A 319 -20.45 -14.71 -5.26
N TYR A 320 -19.62 -15.15 -6.22
CA TYR A 320 -19.60 -14.69 -7.61
C TYR A 320 -19.37 -15.81 -8.63
N LEU A 321 -19.75 -17.02 -8.30
CA LEU A 321 -19.80 -18.12 -9.29
C LEU A 321 -21.18 -18.21 -10.03
N ASP A 322 -22.06 -17.22 -9.79
CA ASP A 322 -23.34 -17.07 -10.48
C ASP A 322 -23.36 -15.84 -11.35
#